data_30c61596cae9b30ab18cedc1ba30f4bd
#
_entry.id   30c61596cae9b30ab18cedc1ba30f4bd
#
_cell.length_a   1.000
_cell.length_b   1.000
_cell.length_c   1.000
_cell.angle_alpha   90.00
_cell.angle_beta   90.00
_cell.angle_gamma   90.00
#
_symmetry.space_group_name_H-M   'P 1'
#
loop_
_entity.id
_entity.type
_entity.pdbx_description
1 polymer ?
#
loop_
_entity_poly.entity_id
_entity_poly.type
_entity_poly.pdbx_seq_one_letter_code
_entity_poly.pdbx_strand_id
1 'polypeptide(L)'
;MASLSTKVKKYLANNGVNEVDFMVDVLLQDDSNGKGPYIKSWNVSGVAQPTDEQLNAVDSAADLEERQNAVRATRRNAYGNIGDQLDMQYHDSVDGTSTWKDHVAKVKTDNPIPTE
;
A
#
# COMPACT_ATOMS: atom_id res chain seq x y z
N MET A 1 0.18 -0.56 -13.97
CA MET A 1 1.20 0.49 -13.80
C MET A 1 0.97 1.23 -12.49
N ALA A 2 2.01 1.37 -11.69
CA ALA A 2 1.90 2.01 -10.37
C ALA A 2 1.84 3.54 -10.48
N SER A 3 1.34 4.20 -9.45
CA SER A 3 1.34 5.65 -9.35
C SER A 3 2.77 6.18 -9.17
N LEU A 4 3.00 7.43 -9.57
CA LEU A 4 4.32 8.06 -9.43
C LEU A 4 4.78 8.11 -7.97
N SER A 5 3.86 8.40 -7.04
CA SER A 5 4.20 8.45 -5.62
C SER A 5 4.72 7.11 -5.09
N THR A 6 4.11 6.00 -5.49
CA THR A 6 4.56 4.67 -5.08
C THR A 6 5.92 4.33 -5.68
N LYS A 7 6.14 4.68 -6.96
CA LYS A 7 7.44 4.48 -7.61
C LYS A 7 8.54 5.28 -6.92
N VAL A 8 8.27 6.54 -6.56
CA VAL A 8 9.23 7.38 -5.83
C VAL A 8 9.56 6.77 -4.47
N LYS A 9 8.55 6.31 -3.74
CA LYS A 9 8.78 5.62 -2.44
C LYS A 9 9.66 4.39 -2.60
N LYS A 10 9.42 3.57 -3.63
CA LYS A 10 10.23 2.37 -3.91
C LYS A 10 11.67 2.74 -4.25
N TYR A 11 11.85 3.74 -5.10
CA TYR A 11 13.18 4.22 -5.45
C TYR A 11 13.94 4.69 -4.21
N LEU A 12 13.30 5.48 -3.36
CA LEU A 12 13.91 5.97 -2.12
C LEU A 12 14.21 4.84 -1.14
N ALA A 13 13.29 3.88 -0.97
CA ALA A 13 13.51 2.73 -0.10
C ALA A 13 14.72 1.90 -0.56
N ASN A 14 14.89 1.72 -1.88
CA ASN A 14 16.04 1.02 -2.45
C ASN A 14 17.35 1.78 -2.20
N ASN A 15 17.28 3.07 -1.90
CA ASN A 15 18.44 3.91 -1.59
C ASN A 15 18.56 4.21 -0.08
N GLY A 16 17.84 3.46 0.76
CA GLY A 16 17.95 3.57 2.21
C GLY A 16 17.05 4.62 2.85
N VAL A 17 16.17 5.27 2.08
CA VAL A 17 15.24 6.28 2.60
C VAL A 17 13.84 5.65 2.72
N ASN A 18 13.39 5.39 3.94
CA ASN A 18 12.13 4.69 4.21
C ASN A 18 10.94 5.62 4.46
N GLU A 19 11.20 6.90 4.66
CA GLU A 19 10.16 7.90 4.87
C GLU A 19 10.38 9.08 3.94
N VAL A 20 9.31 9.58 3.35
CA VAL A 20 9.35 10.74 2.46
C VAL A 20 8.11 11.60 2.73
N ASP A 21 8.34 12.91 2.82
CA ASP A 21 7.27 13.90 2.93
C ASP A 21 7.02 14.50 1.54
N PHE A 22 5.86 14.19 0.95
CA PHE A 22 5.51 14.70 -0.38
C PHE A 22 5.12 16.18 -0.40
N MET A 23 5.23 16.86 0.71
CA MET A 23 5.02 18.31 0.78
C MET A 23 6.32 19.09 0.97
N VAL A 24 7.39 18.42 1.42
CA VAL A 24 8.68 19.05 1.74
C VAL A 24 9.82 18.41 0.94
N ASP A 25 9.97 17.08 1.04
CA ASP A 25 11.12 16.38 0.45
C ASP A 25 10.98 16.21 -1.06
N VAL A 26 9.80 15.82 -1.50
CA VAL A 26 9.49 15.59 -2.91
C VAL A 26 8.14 16.21 -3.22
N LEU A 27 8.08 17.09 -4.19
CA LEU A 27 6.83 17.69 -4.62
C LEU A 27 6.44 17.11 -5.99
N LEU A 28 5.28 16.48 -6.04
CA LEU A 28 4.71 15.92 -7.27
C LEU A 28 3.61 16.87 -7.78
N GLN A 29 3.48 16.99 -9.09
CA GLN A 29 2.46 17.84 -9.69
C GLN A 29 1.93 17.22 -10.98
N ASP A 30 0.64 17.41 -11.20
CA ASP A 30 -0.03 17.05 -12.46
C ASP A 30 -0.69 18.31 -12.99
N ASP A 31 -0.28 18.76 -14.17
CA ASP A 31 -0.78 20.00 -14.77
C ASP A 31 -2.10 19.79 -15.52
N SER A 32 -2.66 18.59 -15.45
CA SER A 32 -3.94 18.23 -16.12
C SER A 32 -3.91 18.44 -17.64
N ASN A 33 -2.74 18.22 -18.24
CA ASN A 33 -2.53 18.37 -19.68
C ASN A 33 -2.43 17.03 -20.43
N GLY A 34 -2.81 15.93 -19.78
CA GLY A 34 -2.75 14.58 -20.35
C GLY A 34 -1.38 13.91 -20.27
N LYS A 35 -0.37 14.58 -19.76
CA LYS A 35 0.99 14.02 -19.63
C LYS A 35 1.21 13.29 -18.30
N GLY A 36 0.28 13.42 -17.37
CA GLY A 36 0.33 12.79 -16.08
C GLY A 36 1.21 13.51 -15.05
N PRO A 37 1.35 12.95 -13.86
CA PRO A 37 2.13 13.56 -12.78
C PRO A 37 3.63 13.49 -13.06
N TYR A 38 4.35 14.46 -12.49
CA TYR A 38 5.80 14.54 -12.59
C TYR A 38 6.40 15.08 -11.29
N ILE A 39 7.72 14.93 -11.12
CA ILE A 39 8.43 15.46 -9.96
C ILE A 39 8.71 16.94 -10.21
N LYS A 40 8.04 17.80 -9.45
CA LYS A 40 8.20 19.24 -9.56
C LYS A 40 9.44 19.73 -8.81
N SER A 41 9.70 19.19 -7.63
CA SER A 41 10.91 19.53 -6.87
C SER A 41 11.43 18.32 -6.11
N TRP A 42 12.73 18.30 -5.87
CA TRP A 42 13.43 17.21 -5.21
C TRP A 42 14.40 17.79 -4.18
N ASN A 43 14.14 17.52 -2.91
CA ASN A 43 14.91 18.04 -1.79
C ASN A 43 15.39 16.91 -0.85
N VAL A 44 15.62 15.74 -1.40
CA VAL A 44 16.12 14.59 -0.61
C VAL A 44 17.64 14.64 -0.56
N SER A 45 18.19 14.72 0.65
CA SER A 45 19.65 14.72 0.85
C SER A 45 20.25 13.35 0.59
N GLY A 46 21.34 13.33 -0.15
CA GLY A 46 22.11 12.10 -0.37
C GLY A 46 21.55 11.14 -1.41
N VAL A 47 20.42 11.44 -2.01
CA VAL A 47 19.82 10.62 -3.07
C VAL A 47 19.45 11.54 -4.23
N ALA A 48 19.94 11.21 -5.42
CA ALA A 48 19.64 11.99 -6.64
C ALA A 48 18.20 11.75 -7.09
N GLN A 49 17.60 12.76 -7.72
CA GLN A 49 16.28 12.62 -8.34
C GLN A 49 16.30 11.49 -9.35
N PRO A 50 15.32 10.56 -9.32
CA PRO A 50 15.31 9.45 -10.25
C PRO A 50 15.01 9.90 -11.69
N THR A 51 15.60 9.22 -12.66
CA THR A 51 15.25 9.36 -14.06
C THR A 51 13.98 8.57 -14.36
N ASP A 52 13.36 8.82 -15.50
CA ASP A 52 12.22 8.03 -15.96
C ASP A 52 12.56 6.55 -16.06
N GLU A 53 13.76 6.23 -16.51
CA GLU A 53 14.25 4.86 -16.62
C GLU A 53 14.33 4.19 -15.23
N GLN A 54 14.83 4.92 -14.22
CA GLN A 54 14.92 4.41 -12.85
C GLN A 54 13.53 4.20 -12.25
N LEU A 55 12.59 5.10 -12.52
CA LEU A 55 11.19 4.95 -12.09
C LEU A 55 10.54 3.75 -12.78
N ASN A 56 10.78 3.54 -14.06
CA ASN A 56 10.26 2.39 -14.78
C ASN A 56 10.82 1.08 -14.23
N ALA A 57 12.06 1.08 -13.78
CA ALA A 57 12.70 -0.12 -13.22
C ALA A 57 12.05 -0.60 -11.92
N VAL A 58 11.39 0.30 -11.17
CA VAL A 58 10.69 -0.06 -9.92
C VAL A 58 9.17 -0.18 -10.10
N ASP A 59 8.66 -0.01 -11.31
CA ASP A 59 7.21 -0.03 -11.56
C ASP A 59 6.57 -1.36 -11.16
N SER A 60 7.17 -2.49 -11.52
CA SER A 60 6.60 -3.81 -11.18
C SER A 60 6.48 -4.01 -9.67
N ALA A 61 7.52 -3.65 -8.91
CA ALA A 61 7.50 -3.77 -7.46
C ALA A 61 6.50 -2.80 -6.82
N ALA A 62 6.41 -1.59 -7.36
CA ALA A 62 5.45 -0.59 -6.90
C ALA A 62 4.01 -1.02 -7.20
N ASP A 63 3.76 -1.56 -8.38
CA ASP A 63 2.46 -2.08 -8.78
C ASP A 63 2.02 -3.25 -7.88
N LEU A 64 2.94 -4.16 -7.59
CA LEU A 64 2.67 -5.26 -6.67
C LEU A 64 2.27 -4.75 -5.28
N GLU A 65 3.00 -3.76 -4.76
CA GLU A 65 2.70 -3.14 -3.47
C GLU A 65 1.30 -2.51 -3.46
N GLU A 66 0.94 -1.78 -4.51
CA GLU A 66 -0.39 -1.18 -4.62
C GLU A 66 -1.50 -2.24 -4.63
N ARG A 67 -1.30 -3.33 -5.37
CA ARG A 67 -2.25 -4.45 -5.40
C ARG A 67 -2.36 -5.14 -4.05
N GLN A 68 -1.24 -5.34 -3.37
CA GLN A 68 -1.24 -5.90 -2.01
C GLN A 68 -1.98 -4.99 -1.03
N ASN A 69 -1.74 -3.69 -1.11
CA ASN A 69 -2.41 -2.71 -0.24
C ASN A 69 -3.91 -2.65 -0.52
N ALA A 70 -4.32 -2.76 -1.78
CA ALA A 70 -5.73 -2.83 -2.16
C ALA A 70 -6.42 -4.05 -1.55
N VAL A 71 -5.76 -5.22 -1.58
CA VAL A 71 -6.28 -6.44 -0.96
C VAL A 71 -6.37 -6.30 0.55
N ARG A 72 -5.36 -5.69 1.19
CA ARG A 72 -5.38 -5.44 2.63
C ARG A 72 -6.54 -4.53 3.03
N ALA A 73 -6.84 -3.51 2.23
CA ALA A 73 -7.98 -2.62 2.46
C ALA A 73 -9.29 -3.39 2.31
N THR A 74 -9.43 -4.24 1.30
CA THR A 74 -10.60 -5.09 1.10
C THR A 74 -10.80 -6.04 2.28
N ARG A 75 -9.73 -6.68 2.75
CA ARG A 75 -9.78 -7.54 3.93
C ARG A 75 -10.24 -6.77 5.16
N ARG A 76 -9.71 -5.56 5.37
CA ARG A 76 -10.04 -4.71 6.51
C ARG A 76 -11.53 -4.41 6.55
N ASN A 77 -12.10 -4.07 5.40
CA ASN A 77 -13.54 -3.83 5.28
C ASN A 77 -14.35 -5.12 5.49
N ALA A 78 -13.88 -6.24 4.98
CA ALA A 78 -14.57 -7.54 5.10
C ALA A 78 -14.51 -8.11 6.52
N TYR A 79 -13.46 -7.82 7.29
CA TYR A 79 -13.41 -8.22 8.71
C TYR A 79 -14.51 -7.55 9.53
N GLY A 80 -14.86 -6.33 9.17
CA GLY A 80 -15.89 -5.55 9.84
C GLY A 80 -15.37 -4.75 11.02
N ASN A 81 -16.29 -4.24 11.80
CA ASN A 81 -16.00 -3.40 12.97
C ASN A 81 -15.24 -4.20 14.03
N ILE A 82 -14.24 -3.57 14.66
CA ILE A 82 -13.42 -4.22 15.70
C ILE A 82 -14.28 -4.64 16.90
N GLY A 83 -15.30 -3.85 17.26
CA GLY A 83 -16.22 -4.20 18.34
C GLY A 83 -17.00 -5.47 18.05
N ASP A 84 -17.48 -5.62 16.82
CA ASP A 84 -18.20 -6.83 16.40
C ASP A 84 -17.27 -8.05 16.41
N GLN A 85 -16.02 -7.88 16.00
CA GLN A 85 -15.04 -8.96 16.02
C GLN A 85 -14.68 -9.38 17.44
N LEU A 86 -14.55 -8.43 18.37
CA LEU A 86 -14.32 -8.72 19.78
C LEU A 86 -15.50 -9.47 20.39
N ASP A 87 -16.72 -9.10 19.98
CA ASP A 87 -17.94 -9.78 20.43
C ASP A 87 -17.98 -11.22 19.94
N MET A 88 -17.65 -11.46 18.66
CA MET A 88 -17.51 -12.82 18.12
C MET A 88 -16.51 -13.63 18.93
N GLN A 89 -15.37 -13.02 19.25
CA GLN A 89 -14.31 -13.68 20.01
C GLN A 89 -14.76 -14.02 21.42
N TYR A 90 -15.51 -13.13 22.06
CA TYR A 90 -16.11 -13.37 23.37
C TYR A 90 -17.10 -14.52 23.33
N HIS A 91 -18.04 -14.53 22.38
CA HIS A 91 -19.02 -15.59 22.22
C HIS A 91 -18.36 -16.95 21.94
N ASP A 92 -17.31 -16.95 21.10
CA ASP A 92 -16.55 -18.17 20.82
C ASP A 92 -15.92 -18.74 22.11
N SER A 93 -15.41 -17.88 22.95
CA SER A 93 -14.81 -18.26 24.23
C SER A 93 -15.85 -18.86 25.19
N VAL A 94 -17.06 -18.27 25.24
CA VAL A 94 -18.14 -18.71 26.15
C VAL A 94 -18.82 -19.97 25.62
N ASP A 95 -19.10 -20.02 24.32
CA ASP A 95 -19.90 -21.06 23.69
C ASP A 95 -19.08 -22.23 23.14
N GLY A 96 -17.74 -22.11 23.11
CA GLY A 96 -16.83 -23.12 22.56
C GLY A 96 -16.91 -23.23 21.04
N THR A 97 -17.24 -22.14 20.35
CA THR A 97 -17.36 -22.09 18.89
C THR A 97 -16.10 -21.47 18.25
N SER A 98 -16.05 -21.45 16.92
CA SER A 98 -14.94 -20.88 16.16
C SER A 98 -15.40 -19.84 15.13
N THR A 99 -16.49 -19.14 15.43
CA THR A 99 -17.13 -18.19 14.51
C THR A 99 -16.15 -17.10 14.02
N TRP A 100 -15.43 -16.49 14.94
CA TRP A 100 -14.47 -15.43 14.61
C TRP A 100 -13.28 -15.97 13.79
N LYS A 101 -12.71 -17.07 14.22
CA LYS A 101 -11.61 -17.73 13.51
C LYS A 101 -12.00 -18.09 12.09
N ASP A 102 -13.19 -18.66 11.91
CA ASP A 102 -13.71 -19.07 10.61
C ASP A 102 -13.98 -17.84 9.73
N HIS A 103 -14.51 -16.75 10.31
CA HIS A 103 -14.73 -15.49 9.62
C HIS A 103 -13.42 -14.91 9.08
N VAL A 104 -12.39 -14.82 9.93
CA VAL A 104 -11.07 -14.31 9.53
C VAL A 104 -10.46 -15.18 8.44
N ALA A 105 -10.54 -16.51 8.58
CA ALA A 105 -10.01 -17.45 7.60
C ALA A 105 -10.71 -17.29 6.24
N LYS A 106 -12.04 -17.12 6.26
CA LYS A 106 -12.82 -16.91 5.03
C LYS A 106 -12.44 -15.62 4.32
N VAL A 107 -12.28 -14.52 5.06
CA VAL A 107 -11.87 -13.23 4.49
C VAL A 107 -10.51 -13.36 3.81
N LYS A 108 -9.57 -14.05 4.42
CA LYS A 108 -8.23 -14.26 3.85
C LYS A 108 -8.25 -15.16 2.62
N THR A 109 -9.09 -16.19 2.62
CA THR A 109 -9.25 -17.10 1.48
C THR A 109 -9.92 -16.40 0.29
N ASP A 110 -10.94 -15.60 0.56
CA ASP A 110 -11.66 -14.86 -0.49
C ASP A 110 -10.85 -13.71 -1.08
N ASN A 111 -9.85 -13.22 -0.35
CA ASN A 111 -9.04 -12.06 -0.72
C ASN A 111 -7.55 -12.38 -0.56
N PRO A 112 -6.97 -13.22 -1.42
CA PRO A 112 -5.57 -13.60 -1.31
C PRO A 112 -4.65 -12.42 -1.63
N ILE A 113 -3.54 -12.30 -0.89
CA ILE A 113 -2.56 -11.26 -1.15
C ILE A 113 -1.70 -11.67 -2.36
N PRO A 114 -1.63 -10.84 -3.40
CA PRO A 114 -0.81 -11.16 -4.58
C PRO A 114 0.68 -11.19 -4.22
N THR A 115 1.40 -12.11 -4.86
CA THR A 115 2.86 -12.26 -4.69
C THR A 115 3.63 -11.87 -5.95
N GLU A 116 2.91 -11.62 -7.05
CA GLU A 116 3.50 -11.20 -8.33
C GLU A 116 2.59 -10.23 -9.06
#